data_314bb76ee6ed25248bffa93e70e462b0
#
_entry.id   314bb76ee6ed25248bffa93e70e462b0
#
_cell.length_a   1.000
_cell.length_b   1.000
_cell.length_c   1.000
_cell.angle_alpha   90.00
_cell.angle_beta   90.00
_cell.angle_gamma   90.00
#
_symmetry.space_group_name_H-M   'P 1'
#
loop_
_entity.id
_entity.type
_entity.pdbx_description
1 polymer ?
#
loop_
_entity_poly.entity_id
_entity_poly.type
_entity_poly.pdbx_seq_one_letter_code
_entity_poly.pdbx_strand_id
1 'polypeptide(L)'
;GFIDDFTLAELRALRLGDTDCVIPTFAEALEALGGRVPLLLEVKRGHNNRRLCALTLAALRTYGGPYCVESFDPTIVAWFRRNAPDILRGQLSQPPKDYGKALNKPAAAIVGNVLTNVIARPQFIAYKIGPKPLSVRLCEAMGAARAGWTSRAWTHERDYDIVIFEHYRPGAWFRADI
;
A
#
# COMPACT_ATOMS: atom_id res chain seq x y z
N GLY A 1 -4.81 19.25 -6.95
CA GLY A 1 -4.39 18.60 -8.20
C GLY A 1 -3.73 17.26 -7.95
N PHE A 2 -3.48 16.51 -8.97
CA PHE A 2 -2.71 15.29 -8.87
C PHE A 2 -1.22 15.64 -8.92
N ILE A 3 -0.36 14.81 -8.29
CA ILE A 3 1.10 14.99 -8.35
C ILE A 3 1.60 14.97 -9.81
N ASP A 4 0.94 14.20 -10.67
CA ASP A 4 1.26 14.08 -12.09
C ASP A 4 1.03 15.37 -12.90
N ASP A 5 0.33 16.36 -12.32
CA ASP A 5 0.07 17.65 -12.98
C ASP A 5 1.23 18.65 -12.78
N PHE A 6 2.24 18.28 -11.96
CA PHE A 6 3.34 19.15 -11.57
C PHE A 6 4.68 18.63 -12.10
N THR A 7 5.56 19.54 -12.43
CA THR A 7 6.96 19.22 -12.68
C THR A 7 7.71 18.94 -11.37
N LEU A 8 8.84 18.24 -11.43
CA LEU A 8 9.67 18.00 -10.26
C LEU A 8 10.12 19.31 -9.59
N ALA A 9 10.42 20.36 -10.39
CA ALA A 9 10.82 21.66 -9.86
C ALA A 9 9.70 22.31 -9.03
N GLU A 10 8.46 22.26 -9.51
CA GLU A 10 7.30 22.76 -8.78
C GLU A 10 7.04 21.97 -7.49
N LEU A 11 7.14 20.63 -7.54
CA LEU A 11 6.99 19.80 -6.35
C LEU A 11 8.08 20.11 -5.31
N ARG A 12 9.30 20.39 -5.72
CA ARG A 12 10.38 20.76 -4.82
C ARG A 12 10.25 22.15 -4.19
N ALA A 13 9.43 23.02 -4.78
CA ALA A 13 9.09 24.30 -4.17
C ALA A 13 8.10 24.15 -2.99
N LEU A 14 7.40 23.02 -2.90
CA LEU A 14 6.48 22.73 -1.81
C LEU A 14 7.22 22.25 -0.56
N ARG A 15 6.57 22.44 0.60
CA ARG A 15 7.06 21.96 1.90
C ARG A 15 6.12 20.91 2.46
N LEU A 16 6.67 19.98 3.24
CA LEU A 16 5.89 18.95 3.92
C LEU A 16 5.33 19.53 5.23
N GLY A 17 4.04 19.82 5.22
CA GLY A 17 3.37 20.45 6.37
C GLY A 17 4.03 21.79 6.74
N ASP A 18 4.18 22.05 8.04
CA ASP A 18 4.80 23.26 8.59
C ASP A 18 6.33 23.09 8.83
N THR A 19 7.00 22.32 7.96
CA THR A 19 8.43 22.05 8.05
C THR A 19 9.20 22.64 6.86
N ASP A 20 10.53 22.73 6.97
CA ASP A 20 11.42 23.10 5.86
C ASP A 20 11.71 21.92 4.91
N CYS A 21 11.17 20.73 5.18
CA CYS A 21 11.40 19.55 4.39
C CYS A 21 10.72 19.64 3.02
N VAL A 22 11.46 19.31 1.96
CA VAL A 22 10.93 19.21 0.60
C VAL A 22 10.40 17.79 0.34
N ILE A 23 9.55 17.66 -0.68
CA ILE A 23 9.09 16.35 -1.15
C ILE A 23 10.27 15.63 -1.81
N PRO A 24 10.75 14.49 -1.27
CA PRO A 24 11.84 13.74 -1.88
C PRO A 24 11.36 12.99 -3.12
N THR A 25 12.27 12.75 -4.05
CA THR A 25 12.04 11.73 -5.07
C THR A 25 12.08 10.33 -4.43
N PHE A 26 11.51 9.34 -5.11
CA PHE A 26 11.56 7.97 -4.61
C PHE A 26 13.00 7.44 -4.50
N ALA A 27 13.88 7.80 -5.44
CA ALA A 27 15.29 7.44 -5.37
C ALA A 27 15.99 8.02 -4.13
N GLU A 28 15.77 9.29 -3.83
CA GLU A 28 16.33 9.95 -2.63
C GLU A 28 15.81 9.31 -1.33
N ALA A 29 14.52 8.93 -1.31
CA ALA A 29 13.95 8.22 -0.16
C ALA A 29 14.61 6.85 0.04
N LEU A 30 14.81 6.07 -1.03
CA LEU A 30 15.48 4.77 -0.97
C LEU A 30 16.94 4.90 -0.53
N GLU A 31 17.65 5.91 -1.03
CA GLU A 31 19.03 6.21 -0.64
C GLU A 31 19.12 6.57 0.86
N ALA A 32 18.24 7.44 1.35
CA ALA A 32 18.19 7.83 2.74
C ALA A 32 17.92 6.63 3.68
N LEU A 33 17.09 5.68 3.25
CA LEU A 33 16.80 4.45 4.00
C LEU A 33 17.95 3.44 3.92
N GLY A 34 18.67 3.40 2.80
CA GLY A 34 19.91 2.64 2.62
C GLY A 34 19.79 1.14 2.88
N GLY A 35 18.64 0.53 2.63
CA GLY A 35 18.42 -0.91 2.86
C GLY A 35 18.26 -1.32 4.33
N ARG A 36 18.26 -0.37 5.27
CA ARG A 36 18.32 -0.65 6.72
C ARG A 36 17.00 -1.08 7.33
N VAL A 37 15.88 -0.83 6.65
CA VAL A 37 14.53 -1.11 7.15
C VAL A 37 13.69 -1.79 6.09
N PRO A 38 12.76 -2.69 6.48
CA PRO A 38 11.75 -3.21 5.55
C PRO A 38 10.85 -2.08 5.04
N LEU A 39 10.45 -2.14 3.76
CA LEU A 39 9.56 -1.16 3.15
C LEU A 39 8.20 -1.77 2.84
N LEU A 40 7.15 -1.09 3.26
CA LEU A 40 5.79 -1.25 2.75
C LEU A 40 5.50 -0.04 1.85
N LEU A 41 5.49 -0.26 0.53
CA LEU A 41 5.33 0.79 -0.45
C LEU A 41 3.92 0.83 -1.01
N GLU A 42 3.18 1.91 -0.74
CA GLU A 42 1.92 2.18 -1.42
C GLU A 42 2.17 2.82 -2.79
N VAL A 43 1.77 2.15 -3.86
CA VAL A 43 1.76 2.72 -5.21
C VAL A 43 0.39 3.32 -5.50
N LYS A 44 0.31 4.64 -5.52
CA LYS A 44 -0.94 5.38 -5.80
C LYS A 44 -1.19 5.45 -7.30
N ARG A 45 -2.47 5.49 -7.67
CA ARG A 45 -2.89 5.64 -9.06
C ARG A 45 -2.43 6.98 -9.63
N GLY A 46 -1.84 6.94 -10.82
CA GLY A 46 -1.47 8.12 -11.61
C GLY A 46 -2.07 8.06 -13.02
N HIS A 47 -1.70 9.00 -13.90
CA HIS A 47 -2.15 9.03 -15.29
C HIS A 47 -1.62 7.85 -16.12
N ASN A 48 -0.42 7.35 -15.79
CA ASN A 48 0.20 6.22 -16.48
C ASN A 48 0.70 5.16 -15.49
N ASN A 49 -0.22 4.34 -14.97
CA ASN A 49 0.10 3.29 -14.00
C ASN A 49 1.14 2.30 -14.51
N ARG A 50 1.15 1.99 -15.81
CA ARG A 50 2.11 1.04 -16.38
C ARG A 50 3.54 1.55 -16.26
N ARG A 51 3.76 2.82 -16.65
CA ARG A 51 5.06 3.47 -16.55
C ARG A 51 5.47 3.66 -15.09
N LEU A 52 4.53 4.09 -14.25
CA LEU A 52 4.75 4.26 -12.82
C LEU A 52 5.21 2.94 -12.17
N CYS A 53 4.50 1.84 -12.39
CA CYS A 53 4.88 0.53 -11.86
C CYS A 53 6.25 0.07 -12.36
N ALA A 54 6.57 0.29 -13.65
CA ALA A 54 7.87 -0.09 -14.21
C ALA A 54 9.02 0.69 -13.58
N LEU A 55 8.86 2.02 -13.42
CA LEU A 55 9.87 2.86 -12.77
C LEU A 55 10.00 2.53 -11.28
N THR A 56 8.88 2.29 -10.59
CA THR A 56 8.88 1.86 -9.20
C THR A 56 9.62 0.53 -9.02
N LEU A 57 9.33 -0.45 -9.87
CA LEU A 57 10.02 -1.74 -9.85
C LEU A 57 11.53 -1.58 -10.08
N ALA A 58 11.93 -0.79 -11.08
CA ALA A 58 13.33 -0.55 -11.37
C ALA A 58 14.07 0.07 -10.16
N ALA A 59 13.46 1.04 -9.49
CA ALA A 59 14.02 1.64 -8.29
C ALA A 59 14.07 0.66 -7.10
N LEU A 60 13.01 -0.13 -6.87
CA LEU A 60 12.98 -1.12 -5.80
C LEU A 60 14.04 -2.21 -5.97
N ARG A 61 14.38 -2.60 -7.20
CA ARG A 61 15.44 -3.59 -7.48
C ARG A 61 16.83 -3.12 -7.05
N THR A 62 17.03 -1.82 -6.84
CA THR A 62 18.29 -1.29 -6.30
C THR A 62 18.29 -1.17 -4.77
N TYR A 63 17.15 -1.37 -4.11
CA TYR A 63 17.06 -1.30 -2.67
C TYR A 63 17.60 -2.57 -2.01
N GLY A 64 18.57 -2.42 -1.11
CA GLY A 64 19.25 -3.54 -0.46
C GLY A 64 18.49 -4.21 0.69
N GLY A 65 17.34 -3.67 1.11
CA GLY A 65 16.51 -4.21 2.18
C GLY A 65 15.26 -4.94 1.67
N PRO A 66 14.54 -5.66 2.53
CA PRO A 66 13.28 -6.29 2.18
C PRO A 66 12.19 -5.25 1.87
N TYR A 67 11.31 -5.57 0.93
CA TYR A 67 10.19 -4.69 0.59
C TYR A 67 8.98 -5.47 0.08
N CYS A 68 7.81 -4.85 0.23
CA CYS A 68 6.58 -5.28 -0.41
C CYS A 68 5.85 -4.06 -0.98
N VAL A 69 4.87 -4.33 -1.85
CA VAL A 69 4.08 -3.27 -2.49
C VAL A 69 2.61 -3.45 -2.19
N GLU A 70 1.89 -2.33 -2.11
CA GLU A 70 0.44 -2.35 -2.02
C GLU A 70 -0.20 -1.23 -2.82
N SER A 71 -1.46 -1.36 -3.14
CA SER A 71 -2.23 -0.32 -3.82
C SER A 71 -3.73 -0.48 -3.59
N PHE A 72 -4.45 0.65 -3.59
CA PHE A 72 -5.90 0.67 -3.73
C PHE A 72 -6.36 0.28 -5.14
N ASP A 73 -5.50 0.49 -6.15
CA ASP A 73 -5.83 0.16 -7.54
C ASP A 73 -5.46 -1.32 -7.82
N PRO A 74 -6.45 -2.20 -8.00
CA PRO A 74 -6.19 -3.61 -8.26
C PRO A 74 -5.46 -3.86 -9.59
N THR A 75 -5.46 -2.90 -10.52
CA THR A 75 -4.71 -3.02 -11.78
C THR A 75 -3.21 -2.89 -11.55
N ILE A 76 -2.79 -2.08 -10.57
CA ILE A 76 -1.40 -1.96 -10.10
C ILE A 76 -0.96 -3.27 -9.45
N VAL A 77 -1.76 -3.81 -8.52
CA VAL A 77 -1.47 -5.11 -7.87
C VAL A 77 -1.35 -6.22 -8.90
N ALA A 78 -2.27 -6.26 -9.88
CA ALA A 78 -2.23 -7.22 -10.99
C ALA A 78 -1.02 -7.01 -11.91
N TRP A 79 -0.55 -5.78 -12.08
CA TRP A 79 0.67 -5.50 -12.85
C TRP A 79 1.89 -6.10 -12.16
N PHE A 80 2.07 -5.88 -10.86
CA PHE A 80 3.17 -6.48 -10.09
C PHE A 80 3.09 -8.01 -10.09
N ARG A 81 1.91 -8.59 -9.99
CA ARG A 81 1.73 -10.03 -10.11
C ARG A 81 2.32 -10.60 -11.40
N ARG A 82 2.15 -9.89 -12.53
CA ARG A 82 2.57 -10.37 -13.85
C ARG A 82 4.04 -10.10 -14.15
N ASN A 83 4.56 -8.96 -13.69
CA ASN A 83 5.89 -8.47 -14.08
C ASN A 83 6.95 -8.64 -12.99
N ALA A 84 6.55 -8.89 -11.75
CA ALA A 84 7.43 -9.10 -10.60
C ALA A 84 6.75 -10.05 -9.59
N PRO A 85 6.51 -11.33 -9.97
CA PRO A 85 5.78 -12.29 -9.13
C PRO A 85 6.50 -12.62 -7.81
N ASP A 86 7.79 -12.39 -7.75
CA ASP A 86 8.67 -12.56 -6.60
C ASP A 86 8.46 -11.48 -5.52
N ILE A 87 7.85 -10.34 -5.86
CA ILE A 87 7.57 -9.28 -4.89
C ILE A 87 6.26 -9.56 -4.16
N LEU A 88 6.33 -9.54 -2.83
CA LEU A 88 5.15 -9.60 -1.98
C LEU A 88 4.26 -8.38 -2.26
N ARG A 89 2.97 -8.62 -2.52
CA ARG A 89 2.02 -7.58 -2.91
C ARG A 89 0.70 -7.69 -2.17
N GLY A 90 0.15 -6.54 -1.81
CA GLY A 90 -1.10 -6.41 -1.08
C GLY A 90 -2.16 -5.61 -1.83
N GLN A 91 -3.41 -5.90 -1.52
CA GLN A 91 -4.55 -5.10 -1.92
C GLN A 91 -4.96 -4.20 -0.75
N LEU A 92 -4.82 -2.89 -0.90
CA LEU A 92 -5.44 -1.91 -0.02
C LEU A 92 -6.93 -1.83 -0.30
N SER A 93 -7.74 -1.84 0.74
CA SER A 93 -9.19 -1.68 0.60
C SER A 93 -9.84 -1.14 1.87
N GLN A 94 -11.07 -0.66 1.71
CA GLN A 94 -11.89 -0.10 2.77
C GLN A 94 -13.38 -0.35 2.48
N PRO A 95 -14.29 -0.15 3.46
CA PRO A 95 -15.71 -0.26 3.21
C PRO A 95 -16.17 0.61 2.03
N PRO A 96 -17.10 0.14 1.18
CA PRO A 96 -17.57 0.88 0.00
C PRO A 96 -17.98 2.33 0.27
N LYS A 97 -18.61 2.59 1.42
CA LYS A 97 -19.04 3.93 1.85
C LYS A 97 -17.88 4.92 2.05
N ASP A 98 -16.68 4.41 2.35
CA ASP A 98 -15.52 5.24 2.70
C ASP A 98 -14.76 5.74 1.46
N TYR A 99 -15.08 5.24 0.26
CA TYR A 99 -14.52 5.76 -0.99
C TYR A 99 -15.10 7.13 -1.40
N GLY A 100 -16.24 7.52 -0.82
CA GLY A 100 -16.82 8.85 -1.07
C GLY A 100 -17.01 9.16 -2.55
N LYS A 101 -16.43 10.30 -3.00
CA LYS A 101 -16.48 10.73 -4.41
C LYS A 101 -15.36 10.14 -5.27
N ALA A 102 -14.38 9.44 -4.68
CA ALA A 102 -13.26 8.87 -5.41
C ALA A 102 -13.67 7.73 -6.36
N LEU A 103 -14.75 7.01 -6.03
CA LEU A 103 -15.30 5.94 -6.85
C LEU A 103 -16.83 6.08 -6.93
N ASN A 104 -17.41 5.70 -8.08
CA ASN A 104 -18.85 5.50 -8.15
C ASN A 104 -19.28 4.27 -7.33
N LYS A 105 -20.57 4.22 -6.95
CA LYS A 105 -21.09 3.15 -6.07
C LYS A 105 -20.79 1.72 -6.54
N PRO A 106 -20.97 1.36 -7.83
CA PRO A 106 -20.60 0.00 -8.29
C PRO A 106 -19.12 -0.30 -8.15
N ALA A 107 -18.23 0.61 -8.56
CA ALA A 107 -16.79 0.44 -8.43
C ALA A 107 -16.37 0.33 -6.94
N ALA A 108 -16.90 1.19 -6.07
CA ALA A 108 -16.67 1.13 -4.64
C ALA A 108 -17.11 -0.20 -4.03
N ALA A 109 -18.26 -0.76 -4.47
CA ALA A 109 -18.72 -2.06 -4.04
C ALA A 109 -17.78 -3.20 -4.48
N ILE A 110 -17.28 -3.15 -5.71
CA ILE A 110 -16.35 -4.16 -6.24
C ILE A 110 -15.02 -4.12 -5.48
N VAL A 111 -14.41 -2.95 -5.34
CA VAL A 111 -13.09 -2.80 -4.69
C VAL A 111 -13.21 -2.99 -3.18
N GLY A 112 -14.22 -2.42 -2.55
CA GLY A 112 -14.45 -2.55 -1.10
C GLY A 112 -14.74 -3.97 -0.64
N ASN A 113 -15.31 -4.80 -1.51
CA ASN A 113 -15.50 -6.23 -1.30
C ASN A 113 -14.36 -7.09 -1.90
N VAL A 114 -13.25 -6.48 -2.31
CA VAL A 114 -12.05 -7.14 -2.88
C VAL A 114 -12.36 -8.15 -3.99
N LEU A 115 -13.43 -7.95 -4.76
CA LEU A 115 -13.85 -8.87 -5.81
C LEU A 115 -12.84 -8.95 -6.96
N THR A 116 -11.98 -7.94 -7.10
CA THR A 116 -10.87 -7.89 -8.04
C THR A 116 -9.70 -8.81 -7.66
N ASN A 117 -9.71 -9.40 -6.46
CA ASN A 117 -8.63 -10.27 -5.99
C ASN A 117 -8.50 -11.57 -6.80
N VAL A 118 -9.54 -11.98 -7.52
CA VAL A 118 -9.47 -13.08 -8.50
C VAL A 118 -8.44 -12.82 -9.61
N ILE A 119 -8.23 -11.53 -9.95
CA ILE A 119 -7.26 -11.09 -10.96
C ILE A 119 -5.95 -10.64 -10.29
N ALA A 120 -6.01 -9.84 -9.25
CA ALA A 120 -4.85 -9.29 -8.57
C ALA A 120 -4.06 -10.36 -7.78
N ARG A 121 -4.75 -11.32 -7.17
CA ARG A 121 -4.21 -12.40 -6.31
C ARG A 121 -3.13 -11.87 -5.36
N PRO A 122 -3.48 -10.96 -4.47
CA PRO A 122 -2.56 -10.43 -3.46
C PRO A 122 -2.19 -11.51 -2.44
N GLN A 123 -1.01 -11.40 -1.85
CA GLN A 123 -0.58 -12.27 -0.75
C GLN A 123 -1.03 -11.73 0.61
N PHE A 124 -1.32 -10.43 0.71
CA PHE A 124 -1.95 -9.84 1.90
C PHE A 124 -3.06 -8.86 1.51
N ILE A 125 -3.99 -8.65 2.43
CA ILE A 125 -5.05 -7.66 2.27
C ILE A 125 -4.91 -6.63 3.39
N ALA A 126 -4.61 -5.39 2.99
CA ALA A 126 -4.61 -4.26 3.91
C ALA A 126 -6.02 -3.63 3.92
N TYR A 127 -6.82 -4.03 4.91
CA TYR A 127 -8.18 -3.54 5.04
C TYR A 127 -8.31 -2.55 6.21
N LYS A 128 -9.13 -1.50 5.98
CA LYS A 128 -9.43 -0.54 7.04
C LYS A 128 -9.96 -1.25 8.27
N ILE A 129 -9.40 -0.95 9.44
CA ILE A 129 -9.78 -1.55 10.72
C ILE A 129 -11.26 -1.31 11.00
N GLY A 130 -11.98 -2.37 11.33
CA GLY A 130 -13.41 -2.39 11.56
C GLY A 130 -14.09 -3.62 10.96
N PRO A 131 -15.42 -3.60 10.78
CA PRO A 131 -16.16 -4.72 10.20
C PRO A 131 -15.68 -5.04 8.78
N LYS A 132 -15.30 -6.30 8.55
CA LYS A 132 -14.83 -6.80 7.25
C LYS A 132 -15.96 -7.53 6.52
N PRO A 133 -16.14 -7.33 5.20
CA PRO A 133 -17.06 -8.11 4.40
C PRO A 133 -16.64 -9.59 4.34
N LEU A 134 -17.59 -10.46 4.04
CA LEU A 134 -17.35 -11.92 3.97
C LEU A 134 -16.25 -12.26 2.96
N SER A 135 -16.20 -11.56 1.83
CA SER A 135 -15.19 -11.75 0.78
C SER A 135 -13.76 -11.53 1.27
N VAL A 136 -13.52 -10.50 2.12
CA VAL A 136 -12.21 -10.26 2.75
C VAL A 136 -11.87 -11.42 3.68
N ARG A 137 -12.82 -11.82 4.55
CA ARG A 137 -12.62 -12.94 5.48
C ARG A 137 -12.35 -14.26 4.77
N LEU A 138 -12.99 -14.50 3.62
CA LEU A 138 -12.72 -15.67 2.80
C LEU A 138 -11.29 -15.65 2.21
N CYS A 139 -10.82 -14.49 1.70
CA CYS A 139 -9.45 -14.37 1.22
C CYS A 139 -8.43 -14.62 2.35
N GLU A 140 -8.68 -14.09 3.55
CA GLU A 140 -7.85 -14.32 4.72
C GLU A 140 -7.86 -15.82 5.11
N ALA A 141 -9.01 -16.48 5.09
CA ALA A 141 -9.13 -17.92 5.36
C ALA A 141 -8.42 -18.78 4.29
N MET A 142 -8.28 -18.28 3.06
CA MET A 142 -7.51 -18.92 1.99
C MET A 142 -6.00 -18.65 2.05
N GLY A 143 -5.52 -17.96 3.10
CA GLY A 143 -4.09 -17.75 3.35
C GLY A 143 -3.56 -16.36 3.01
N ALA A 144 -4.40 -15.38 2.66
CA ALA A 144 -3.95 -14.00 2.55
C ALA A 144 -3.64 -13.45 3.94
N ALA A 145 -2.42 -12.89 4.14
CA ALA A 145 -2.07 -12.26 5.40
C ALA A 145 -2.95 -11.03 5.67
N ARG A 146 -3.24 -10.80 6.94
CA ARG A 146 -4.14 -9.75 7.41
C ARG A 146 -3.34 -8.49 7.73
N ALA A 147 -3.51 -7.43 6.97
CA ALA A 147 -2.97 -6.13 7.29
C ALA A 147 -4.10 -5.18 7.70
N GLY A 148 -3.90 -4.44 8.79
CA GLY A 148 -4.89 -3.48 9.30
C GLY A 148 -4.39 -2.05 9.24
N TRP A 149 -5.19 -1.12 8.69
CA TRP A 149 -4.91 0.32 8.64
C TRP A 149 -6.15 1.15 8.98
N THR A 150 -6.04 2.29 9.63
CA THR A 150 -4.88 2.74 10.35
C THR A 150 -5.09 2.39 11.82
N SER A 151 -4.14 1.68 12.42
CA SER A 151 -4.19 1.37 13.84
C SER A 151 -3.81 2.61 14.65
N ARG A 152 -4.58 2.88 15.69
CA ARG A 152 -4.34 3.95 16.66
C ARG A 152 -4.25 3.44 18.09
N ALA A 153 -4.21 2.12 18.25
CA ALA A 153 -4.16 1.46 19.55
C ALA A 153 -3.40 0.12 19.43
N TRP A 154 -2.56 -0.15 20.42
CA TRP A 154 -1.80 -1.41 20.53
C TRP A 154 -2.67 -2.67 20.56
N THR A 155 -3.93 -2.54 20.95
CA THR A 155 -4.89 -3.67 21.00
C THR A 155 -5.12 -4.30 19.63
N HIS A 156 -4.97 -3.54 18.54
CA HIS A 156 -5.14 -4.04 17.18
C HIS A 156 -4.01 -4.99 16.74
N GLU A 157 -2.83 -4.91 17.37
CA GLU A 157 -1.66 -5.71 16.98
C GLU A 157 -1.89 -7.22 17.08
N ARG A 158 -2.81 -7.64 17.95
CA ARG A 158 -3.16 -9.06 18.15
C ARG A 158 -4.03 -9.65 17.05
N ASP A 159 -4.74 -8.79 16.32
CA ASP A 159 -5.76 -9.21 15.36
C ASP A 159 -5.22 -9.27 13.92
N TYR A 160 -4.00 -8.72 13.69
CA TYR A 160 -3.41 -8.56 12.37
C TYR A 160 -1.98 -9.10 12.33
N ASP A 161 -1.57 -9.59 11.15
CA ASP A 161 -0.21 -10.02 10.88
C ASP A 161 0.70 -8.83 10.57
N ILE A 162 0.11 -7.75 9.99
CA ILE A 162 0.76 -6.48 9.67
C ILE A 162 -0.12 -5.35 10.19
N VAL A 163 0.48 -4.36 10.86
CA VAL A 163 -0.25 -3.19 11.35
C VAL A 163 0.36 -1.91 10.79
N ILE A 164 -0.45 -1.15 10.06
CA ILE A 164 -0.10 0.21 9.61
C ILE A 164 -0.68 1.17 10.66
N PHE A 165 0.20 1.87 11.38
CA PHE A 165 -0.15 2.59 12.60
C PHE A 165 0.11 4.10 12.52
N GLU A 166 -0.60 4.85 13.35
CA GLU A 166 -0.40 6.28 13.59
C GLU A 166 -0.55 6.60 15.09
N HIS A 167 0.20 7.62 15.55
CA HIS A 167 0.07 8.24 16.88
C HIS A 167 0.42 7.34 18.07
N TYR A 168 1.02 6.16 17.88
CA TYR A 168 1.60 5.35 18.96
C TYR A 168 2.82 4.59 18.45
N ARG A 169 3.61 4.01 19.36
CA ARG A 169 4.70 3.09 18.99
C ARG A 169 4.20 1.66 19.18
N PRO A 170 4.20 0.82 18.13
CA PRO A 170 3.83 -0.57 18.25
C PRO A 170 4.86 -1.35 19.07
N GLY A 171 4.44 -2.46 19.67
CA GLY A 171 5.35 -3.42 20.26
C GLY A 171 6.21 -4.05 19.16
N ALA A 172 7.53 -4.08 19.37
CA ALA A 172 8.46 -4.70 18.43
C ALA A 172 8.41 -6.24 18.52
N TRP A 173 7.28 -6.81 18.17
CA TRP A 173 7.10 -8.26 18.05
C TRP A 173 7.37 -8.67 16.62
N PHE A 174 8.64 -8.88 16.29
CA PHE A 174 8.99 -9.53 15.03
C PHE A 174 8.69 -11.02 15.16
N ARG A 175 7.67 -11.51 14.48
CA ARG A 175 7.56 -12.93 14.20
C ARG A 175 8.53 -13.23 13.06
N ALA A 176 9.60 -13.94 13.38
CA ALA A 176 10.61 -14.36 12.40
C ALA A 176 10.12 -15.45 11.42
N ASP A 177 8.85 -15.89 11.58
CA ASP A 177 8.33 -17.13 10.98
C ASP A 177 7.23 -16.83 9.91
N ILE A 178 7.38 -15.76 9.13
CA ILE A 178 6.52 -15.51 7.97
C ILE A 178 7.28 -15.79 6.69
#